data_0827696f34ebfcbae3a2e5d65d5c2534
#
_entry.id   0827696f34ebfcbae3a2e5d65d5c2534
#
_cell.length_a   1.000
_cell.length_b   1.000
_cell.length_c   1.000
_cell.angle_alpha   90.00
_cell.angle_beta   90.00
_cell.angle_gamma   90.00
#
_symmetry.space_group_name_H-M   'P 1'
#
loop_
_entity.id
_entity.type
_entity.pdbx_description
1 polymer ?
#
loop_
_entity_poly.entity_id
_entity_poly.type
_entity_poly.pdbx_seq_one_letter_code
_entity_poly.pdbx_strand_id
1 'polypeptide(L)'
;MKITFMGAGSTIFAKNVLGDCMVSDTLHDIEIALYDIDETRLNESFELISAINKNCNENRATIKSYLGVKNRKEALKGAQFVVNAIQVGGYDPCTIIDFEIPKKYGLRQTIGDTLGIGGIMRTLRTVPVLDEFAEDIRSVCPDAWFLNYVNPMAMLTGYMQRYTGIKTIGLCHSVQV
;
A
#
# COMPACT_ATOMS: atom_id res chain seq x y z
N MET A 1 17.57 -7.50 -3.65
CA MET A 1 16.68 -6.32 -3.59
C MET A 1 15.52 -6.63 -2.67
N LYS A 2 15.03 -5.64 -1.88
CA LYS A 2 13.90 -5.84 -0.97
C LYS A 2 12.72 -4.93 -1.35
N ILE A 3 11.52 -5.52 -1.45
CA ILE A 3 10.24 -4.82 -1.61
C ILE A 3 9.42 -5.03 -0.35
N THR A 4 8.99 -3.94 0.29
CA THR A 4 8.03 -3.99 1.40
C THR A 4 6.65 -3.60 0.90
N PHE A 5 5.66 -4.46 1.13
CA PHE A 5 4.27 -4.24 0.74
C PHE A 5 3.44 -3.85 1.97
N MET A 6 3.06 -2.58 2.08
CA MET A 6 2.26 -2.00 3.16
C MET A 6 0.78 -2.13 2.82
N GLY A 7 0.02 -2.80 3.65
CA GLY A 7 -1.37 -3.16 3.37
C GLY A 7 -1.47 -4.47 2.58
N ALA A 8 -0.66 -5.46 2.93
CA ALA A 8 -0.59 -6.74 2.25
C ALA A 8 -1.90 -7.55 2.32
N GLY A 9 -2.81 -7.21 3.25
CA GLY A 9 -4.18 -7.74 3.26
C GLY A 9 -5.01 -7.38 2.03
N SER A 10 -4.51 -6.53 1.14
CA SER A 10 -5.05 -6.35 -0.22
C SER A 10 -4.58 -7.50 -1.13
N THR A 11 -5.07 -8.70 -0.87
CA THR A 11 -4.58 -9.97 -1.39
C THR A 11 -4.47 -10.02 -2.92
N ILE A 12 -5.51 -9.56 -3.64
CA ILE A 12 -5.51 -9.55 -5.13
C ILE A 12 -4.42 -8.60 -5.65
N PHE A 13 -4.29 -7.43 -5.03
CA PHE A 13 -3.32 -6.43 -5.47
C PHE A 13 -1.88 -6.88 -5.16
N ALA A 14 -1.65 -7.40 -3.97
CA ALA A 14 -0.36 -7.98 -3.59
C ALA A 14 0.02 -9.12 -4.54
N LYS A 15 -0.94 -10.01 -4.85
CA LYS A 15 -0.75 -11.11 -5.81
C LYS A 15 -0.29 -10.61 -7.18
N ASN A 16 -0.97 -9.61 -7.73
CA ASN A 16 -0.65 -9.13 -9.07
C ASN A 16 0.73 -8.48 -9.11
N VAL A 17 1.00 -7.52 -8.24
CA VAL A 17 2.28 -6.79 -8.21
C VAL A 17 3.46 -7.70 -7.90
N LEU A 18 3.36 -8.51 -6.85
CA LEU A 18 4.46 -9.37 -6.42
C LEU A 18 4.59 -10.61 -7.30
N GLY A 19 3.49 -11.10 -7.86
CA GLY A 19 3.49 -12.18 -8.84
C GLY A 19 4.25 -11.78 -10.10
N ASP A 20 3.97 -10.60 -10.65
CA ASP A 20 4.69 -10.08 -11.81
C ASP A 20 6.19 -9.89 -11.53
N CYS A 21 6.55 -9.45 -10.31
CA CYS A 21 7.95 -9.39 -9.90
C CYS A 21 8.60 -10.79 -9.91
N MET A 22 7.93 -11.80 -9.37
CA MET A 22 8.48 -13.15 -9.26
C MET A 22 8.64 -13.88 -10.60
N VAL A 23 7.86 -13.53 -11.62
CA VAL A 23 8.02 -14.10 -12.97
C VAL A 23 8.95 -13.28 -13.86
N SER A 24 9.47 -12.16 -13.38
CA SER A 24 10.44 -11.34 -14.10
C SER A 24 11.85 -11.92 -13.97
N ASP A 25 12.57 -12.05 -15.07
CA ASP A 25 13.95 -12.56 -15.09
C ASP A 25 14.94 -11.77 -14.22
N THR A 26 14.61 -10.51 -13.89
CA THR A 26 15.46 -9.60 -13.11
C THR A 26 15.05 -9.46 -11.65
N LEU A 27 13.83 -9.90 -11.29
CA LEU A 27 13.23 -9.67 -9.97
C LEU A 27 12.86 -10.99 -9.24
N HIS A 28 13.14 -12.13 -9.80
CA HIS A 28 12.71 -13.44 -9.28
C HIS A 28 13.33 -13.84 -7.94
N ASP A 29 14.46 -13.25 -7.54
CA ASP A 29 15.21 -13.57 -6.31
C ASP A 29 15.12 -12.49 -5.22
N ILE A 30 14.08 -11.67 -5.26
CA ILE A 30 13.87 -10.57 -4.31
C ILE A 30 13.49 -11.04 -2.91
N GLU A 31 13.74 -10.17 -1.92
CA GLU A 31 13.13 -10.26 -0.60
C GLU A 31 11.79 -9.51 -0.61
N ILE A 32 10.72 -10.19 -0.19
CA ILE A 32 9.37 -9.64 -0.06
C ILE A 32 9.01 -9.57 1.42
N ALA A 33 8.74 -8.36 1.92
CA ALA A 33 8.21 -8.13 3.25
C ALA A 33 6.73 -7.75 3.15
N LEU A 34 5.83 -8.63 3.61
CA LEU A 34 4.39 -8.39 3.67
C LEU A 34 4.04 -7.78 5.03
N TYR A 35 3.47 -6.60 5.04
CA TYR A 35 3.06 -5.92 6.27
C TYR A 35 1.56 -5.62 6.25
N ASP A 36 0.86 -5.97 7.34
CA ASP A 36 -0.53 -5.58 7.58
C ASP A 36 -0.82 -5.48 9.09
N ILE A 37 -1.93 -4.84 9.43
CA ILE A 37 -2.46 -4.77 10.80
C ILE A 37 -3.51 -5.85 11.09
N ASP A 38 -4.04 -6.50 10.04
CA ASP A 38 -5.02 -7.59 10.11
C ASP A 38 -4.30 -8.93 9.91
N GLU A 39 -4.30 -9.75 10.97
CA GLU A 39 -3.60 -11.04 10.99
C GLU A 39 -4.16 -12.03 9.97
N THR A 40 -5.48 -12.11 9.87
CA THR A 40 -6.14 -13.06 8.97
C THR A 40 -5.80 -12.76 7.52
N ARG A 41 -5.96 -11.50 7.12
CA ARG A 41 -5.65 -11.05 5.76
C ARG A 41 -4.17 -11.17 5.42
N LEU A 42 -3.31 -10.86 6.39
CA LEU A 42 -1.86 -11.00 6.20
C LEU A 42 -1.46 -12.46 5.96
N ASN A 43 -2.03 -13.39 6.72
CA ASN A 43 -1.77 -14.82 6.57
C ASN A 43 -2.27 -15.36 5.23
N GLU A 44 -3.49 -14.99 4.82
CA GLU A 44 -4.04 -15.35 3.49
C GLU A 44 -3.12 -14.88 2.36
N SER A 45 -2.63 -13.65 2.43
CA SER A 45 -1.71 -13.10 1.45
C SER A 45 -0.36 -13.81 1.48
N PHE A 46 0.16 -14.12 2.66
CA PHE A 46 1.41 -14.85 2.81
C PHE A 46 1.34 -16.25 2.19
N GLU A 47 0.26 -16.99 2.43
CA GLU A 47 0.03 -18.30 1.85
C GLU A 47 -0.06 -18.23 0.32
N LEU A 48 -0.84 -17.27 -0.22
CA LEU A 48 -0.99 -17.10 -1.65
C LEU A 48 0.33 -16.74 -2.34
N ILE A 49 1.06 -15.76 -1.82
CA ILE A 49 2.34 -15.32 -2.40
C ILE A 49 3.40 -16.43 -2.29
N SER A 50 3.40 -17.19 -1.19
CA SER A 50 4.28 -18.36 -1.03
C SER A 50 3.94 -19.47 -2.03
N ALA A 51 2.66 -19.71 -2.31
CA ALA A 51 2.24 -20.67 -3.32
C ALA A 51 2.68 -20.25 -4.74
N ILE A 52 2.58 -18.96 -5.07
CA ILE A 52 3.07 -18.43 -6.35
C ILE A 52 4.59 -18.59 -6.44
N ASN A 53 5.33 -18.22 -5.39
CA ASN A 53 6.78 -18.38 -5.35
C ASN A 53 7.21 -19.83 -5.59
N LYS A 54 6.51 -20.79 -4.98
CA LYS A 54 6.76 -22.23 -5.16
C LYS A 54 6.44 -22.70 -6.58
N ASN A 55 5.29 -22.32 -7.12
CA ASN A 55 4.77 -22.90 -8.36
C ASN A 55 5.29 -22.21 -9.63
N CYS A 56 5.60 -20.91 -9.54
CA CYS A 56 5.99 -20.08 -10.68
C CYS A 56 7.41 -19.53 -10.60
N ASN A 57 8.09 -19.66 -9.46
CA ASN A 57 9.40 -19.04 -9.23
C ASN A 57 10.40 -19.98 -8.52
N GLU A 58 10.14 -21.28 -8.44
CA GLU A 58 11.03 -22.28 -7.85
C GLU A 58 11.53 -21.94 -6.43
N ASN A 59 10.74 -21.19 -5.64
CA ASN A 59 11.08 -20.64 -4.32
C ASN A 59 12.33 -19.73 -4.31
N ARG A 60 12.62 -19.01 -5.37
CA ARG A 60 13.80 -18.13 -5.42
C ARG A 60 13.61 -16.86 -4.57
N ALA A 61 12.39 -16.33 -4.46
CA ALA A 61 12.12 -15.18 -3.61
C ALA A 61 12.08 -15.57 -2.12
N THR A 62 12.53 -14.66 -1.25
CA THR A 62 12.39 -14.81 0.20
C THR A 62 11.17 -14.01 0.67
N ILE A 63 10.18 -14.68 1.29
CA ILE A 63 8.94 -14.05 1.72
C ILE A 63 8.87 -14.05 3.24
N LYS A 64 8.58 -12.88 3.84
CA LYS A 64 8.38 -12.70 5.28
C LYS A 64 7.13 -11.88 5.55
N SER A 65 6.39 -12.22 6.62
CA SER A 65 5.22 -11.48 7.09
C SER A 65 5.52 -10.73 8.38
N TYR A 66 4.91 -9.54 8.52
CA TYR A 66 5.10 -8.65 9.66
C TYR A 66 3.74 -8.08 10.09
N LEU A 67 3.26 -8.52 11.25
CA LEU A 67 1.96 -8.12 11.77
C LEU A 67 2.08 -6.91 12.70
N GLY A 68 1.24 -5.91 12.43
CA GLY A 68 0.97 -4.81 13.35
C GLY A 68 2.09 -3.76 13.46
N VAL A 69 1.76 -2.62 14.06
CA VAL A 69 2.61 -1.42 14.10
C VAL A 69 3.99 -1.68 14.71
N LYS A 70 4.08 -2.56 15.69
CA LYS A 70 5.36 -2.89 16.36
C LYS A 70 6.42 -3.47 15.42
N ASN A 71 5.99 -4.16 14.36
CA ASN A 71 6.86 -4.82 13.40
C ASN A 71 7.08 -4.01 12.12
N ARG A 72 6.48 -2.82 12.00
CA ARG A 72 6.52 -2.00 10.79
C ARG A 72 7.95 -1.57 10.42
N LYS A 73 8.73 -1.11 11.37
CA LYS A 73 10.14 -0.74 11.12
C LYS A 73 10.98 -1.93 10.64
N GLU A 74 10.76 -3.10 11.21
CA GLU A 74 11.49 -4.29 10.78
C GLU A 74 11.07 -4.74 9.36
N ALA A 75 9.78 -4.61 9.03
CA ALA A 75 9.31 -4.82 7.66
C ALA A 75 9.99 -3.87 6.65
N LEU A 76 10.13 -2.60 7.01
CA LEU A 76 10.71 -1.55 6.16
C LEU A 76 12.24 -1.61 6.07
N LYS A 77 12.92 -2.13 7.09
CA LYS A 77 14.38 -2.10 7.20
C LYS A 77 15.06 -2.67 5.96
N GLY A 78 15.89 -1.83 5.31
CA GLY A 78 16.64 -2.19 4.12
C GLY A 78 15.81 -2.29 2.82
N ALA A 79 14.56 -1.85 2.82
CA ALA A 79 13.74 -1.80 1.60
C ALA A 79 14.31 -0.81 0.58
N GLN A 80 14.33 -1.18 -0.69
CA GLN A 80 14.55 -0.28 -1.81
C GLN A 80 13.23 0.26 -2.38
N PHE A 81 12.17 -0.53 -2.28
CA PHE A 81 10.83 -0.14 -2.71
C PHE A 81 9.81 -0.43 -1.62
N VAL A 82 8.93 0.53 -1.38
CA VAL A 82 7.81 0.41 -0.45
C VAL A 82 6.53 0.62 -1.24
N VAL A 83 5.76 -0.44 -1.44
CA VAL A 83 4.45 -0.37 -2.10
C VAL A 83 3.39 -0.07 -1.06
N ASN A 84 2.61 0.97 -1.26
CA ASN A 84 1.54 1.38 -0.35
C ASN A 84 0.16 1.04 -0.94
N ALA A 85 -0.55 0.13 -0.27
CA ALA A 85 -1.89 -0.33 -0.65
C ALA A 85 -2.84 -0.40 0.57
N ILE A 86 -2.64 0.46 1.57
CA ILE A 86 -3.48 0.51 2.78
C ILE A 86 -4.86 1.08 2.51
N GLN A 87 -5.80 0.78 3.39
CA GLN A 87 -7.09 1.44 3.46
C GLN A 87 -7.44 1.80 4.91
N VAL A 88 -7.30 3.08 5.24
CA VAL A 88 -7.62 3.58 6.59
C VAL A 88 -9.13 3.74 6.75
N GLY A 89 -9.69 3.08 7.78
CA GLY A 89 -11.12 3.12 8.11
C GLY A 89 -12.00 2.12 7.36
N GLY A 90 -11.43 1.31 6.48
CA GLY A 90 -12.15 0.26 5.76
C GLY A 90 -13.21 0.77 4.77
N TYR A 91 -13.88 -0.16 4.10
CA TYR A 91 -15.02 0.15 3.25
C TYR A 91 -16.24 0.56 4.09
N ASP A 92 -16.60 -0.27 5.05
CA ASP A 92 -17.59 0.01 6.10
C ASP A 92 -16.82 0.28 7.41
N PRO A 93 -17.04 1.43 8.07
CA PRO A 93 -18.02 2.47 7.75
C PRO A 93 -17.49 3.61 6.85
N CYS A 94 -16.16 3.76 6.69
CA CYS A 94 -15.61 5.04 6.27
C CYS A 94 -15.85 5.37 4.78
N THR A 95 -15.69 4.42 3.86
CA THR A 95 -15.98 4.68 2.44
C THR A 95 -17.47 4.95 2.23
N ILE A 96 -18.35 4.22 2.93
CA ILE A 96 -19.80 4.45 2.88
C ILE A 96 -20.12 5.89 3.34
N ILE A 97 -19.53 6.32 4.45
CA ILE A 97 -19.72 7.67 5.01
C ILE A 97 -19.23 8.74 4.02
N ASP A 98 -18.12 8.52 3.35
CA ASP A 98 -17.54 9.43 2.36
C ASP A 98 -18.49 9.67 1.15
N PHE A 99 -19.39 8.73 0.86
CA PHE A 99 -20.47 8.90 -0.12
C PHE A 99 -21.74 9.50 0.48
N GLU A 100 -22.16 9.05 1.66
CA GLU A 100 -23.46 9.44 2.24
C GLU A 100 -23.47 10.88 2.77
N ILE A 101 -22.36 11.39 3.31
CA ILE A 101 -22.28 12.77 3.79
C ILE A 101 -22.50 13.77 2.64
N PRO A 102 -21.79 13.71 1.50
CA PRO A 102 -22.03 14.60 0.37
C PRO A 102 -23.47 14.61 -0.13
N LYS A 103 -24.14 13.45 -0.17
CA LYS A 103 -25.55 13.34 -0.58
C LYS A 103 -26.48 14.17 0.28
N LYS A 104 -26.23 14.27 1.60
CA LYS A 104 -27.05 15.10 2.51
C LYS A 104 -27.02 16.60 2.17
N TYR A 105 -25.97 17.01 1.45
CA TYR A 105 -25.78 18.38 0.98
C TYR A 105 -26.12 18.55 -0.51
N GLY A 106 -26.78 17.57 -1.11
CA GLY A 106 -27.20 17.62 -2.52
C GLY A 106 -26.06 17.39 -3.52
N LEU A 107 -24.90 16.93 -3.07
CA LEU A 107 -23.76 16.66 -3.94
C LEU A 107 -23.81 15.22 -4.49
N ARG A 108 -23.80 15.11 -5.81
CA ARG A 108 -23.75 13.82 -6.51
C ARG A 108 -22.30 13.38 -6.63
N GLN A 109 -21.87 12.55 -5.68
CA GLN A 109 -20.51 12.02 -5.68
C GLN A 109 -20.50 10.61 -6.27
N THR A 110 -19.76 10.41 -7.39
CA THR A 110 -19.71 9.14 -8.11
C THR A 110 -18.42 8.37 -7.81
N ILE A 111 -17.32 9.07 -7.50
CA ILE A 111 -16.02 8.48 -7.14
C ILE A 111 -15.63 9.06 -5.77
N GLY A 112 -16.23 8.51 -4.71
CA GLY A 112 -16.14 9.03 -3.36
C GLY A 112 -14.80 8.87 -2.68
N ASP A 113 -13.97 7.98 -3.17
CA ASP A 113 -12.64 7.71 -2.61
C ASP A 113 -11.51 8.49 -3.31
N THR A 114 -11.80 9.23 -4.37
CA THR A 114 -10.81 9.89 -5.21
C THR A 114 -11.01 11.38 -5.35
N LEU A 115 -12.25 11.84 -5.51
CA LEU A 115 -12.61 13.22 -5.83
C LEU A 115 -13.62 13.82 -4.84
N GLY A 116 -13.75 15.15 -4.87
CA GLY A 116 -14.73 15.90 -4.11
C GLY A 116 -14.56 15.79 -2.59
N ILE A 117 -15.64 16.03 -1.87
CA ILE A 117 -15.65 16.07 -0.40
C ILE A 117 -15.27 14.70 0.21
N GLY A 118 -15.75 13.60 -0.36
CA GLY A 118 -15.39 12.25 0.10
C GLY A 118 -13.90 11.98 -0.05
N GLY A 119 -13.29 12.35 -1.18
CA GLY A 119 -11.84 12.25 -1.36
C GLY A 119 -11.04 13.09 -0.37
N ILE A 120 -11.52 14.31 -0.04
CA ILE A 120 -10.90 15.16 0.98
C ILE A 120 -10.97 14.48 2.35
N MET A 121 -12.15 13.98 2.76
CA MET A 121 -12.31 13.29 4.05
C MET A 121 -11.40 12.07 4.15
N ARG A 122 -11.33 11.27 3.09
CA ARG A 122 -10.43 10.10 3.03
C ARG A 122 -8.96 10.49 3.11
N THR A 123 -8.55 11.57 2.44
CA THR A 123 -7.19 12.10 2.52
C THR A 123 -6.85 12.49 3.95
N LEU A 124 -7.69 13.31 4.60
CA LEU A 124 -7.46 13.78 5.96
C LEU A 124 -7.38 12.62 6.98
N ARG A 125 -8.13 11.56 6.76
CA ARG A 125 -8.08 10.35 7.57
C ARG A 125 -6.81 9.53 7.35
N THR A 126 -6.25 9.55 6.14
CA THR A 126 -5.10 8.70 5.76
C THR A 126 -3.76 9.37 6.06
N VAL A 127 -3.67 10.69 5.95
CA VAL A 127 -2.44 11.46 6.16
C VAL A 127 -1.73 11.15 7.48
N PRO A 128 -2.39 11.07 8.65
CA PRO A 128 -1.69 10.75 9.90
C PRO A 128 -0.95 9.41 9.87
N VAL A 129 -1.50 8.41 9.19
CA VAL A 129 -0.86 7.10 9.02
C VAL A 129 0.33 7.20 8.07
N LEU A 130 0.23 8.02 7.01
CA LEU A 130 1.35 8.26 6.11
C LEU A 130 2.50 9.03 6.77
N ASP A 131 2.21 9.93 7.71
CA ASP A 131 3.25 10.59 8.51
C ASP A 131 4.06 9.60 9.32
N GLU A 132 3.38 8.68 10.01
CA GLU A 132 4.06 7.60 10.73
C GLU A 132 4.90 6.72 9.79
N PHE A 133 4.38 6.41 8.58
CA PHE A 133 5.15 5.65 7.59
C PHE A 133 6.38 6.41 7.13
N ALA A 134 6.25 7.72 6.89
CA ALA A 134 7.35 8.57 6.48
C ALA A 134 8.45 8.66 7.55
N GLU A 135 8.09 8.75 8.83
CA GLU A 135 9.04 8.72 9.95
C GLU A 135 9.80 7.39 10.00
N ASP A 136 9.08 6.28 9.87
CA ASP A 136 9.68 4.96 9.87
C ASP A 136 10.61 4.75 8.66
N ILE A 137 10.18 5.15 7.45
CA ILE A 137 11.00 5.08 6.23
C ILE A 137 12.28 5.90 6.39
N ARG A 138 12.18 7.15 6.86
CA ARG A 138 13.37 8.00 7.14
C ARG A 138 14.34 7.34 8.12
N SER A 139 13.81 6.60 9.07
CA SER A 139 14.60 5.96 10.14
C SER A 139 15.36 4.71 9.65
N VAL A 140 14.77 3.88 8.76
CA VAL A 140 15.30 2.53 8.48
C VAL A 140 15.57 2.24 7.00
N CYS A 141 15.04 3.06 6.07
CA CYS A 141 15.27 2.94 4.62
C CYS A 141 15.11 4.30 3.89
N PRO A 142 15.89 5.33 4.23
CA PRO A 142 15.69 6.71 3.76
C PRO A 142 15.80 6.87 2.23
N ASP A 143 16.46 5.96 1.57
CA ASP A 143 16.65 5.99 0.11
C ASP A 143 15.57 5.23 -0.67
N ALA A 144 14.64 4.57 0.01
CA ALA A 144 13.58 3.79 -0.62
C ALA A 144 12.63 4.67 -1.46
N TRP A 145 12.16 4.10 -2.56
CA TRP A 145 11.05 4.67 -3.33
C TRP A 145 9.72 4.23 -2.73
N PHE A 146 8.86 5.19 -2.41
CA PHE A 146 7.49 4.96 -1.96
C PHE A 146 6.53 4.99 -3.16
N LEU A 147 5.97 3.84 -3.49
CA LEU A 147 5.05 3.64 -4.61
C LEU A 147 3.62 3.66 -4.09
N ASN A 148 2.92 4.78 -4.29
CA ASN A 148 1.59 4.98 -3.72
C ASN A 148 0.48 4.56 -4.69
N TYR A 149 -0.27 3.52 -4.33
CA TYR A 149 -1.50 3.09 -5.01
C TYR A 149 -2.78 3.50 -4.27
N VAL A 150 -2.64 4.12 -3.10
CA VAL A 150 -3.77 4.46 -2.23
C VAL A 150 -4.49 5.70 -2.74
N ASN A 151 -5.80 5.60 -2.84
CA ASN A 151 -6.68 6.74 -3.15
C ASN A 151 -6.94 7.64 -1.92
N PRO A 152 -7.10 8.94 -2.13
CA PRO A 152 -6.93 9.72 -3.37
C PRO A 152 -5.46 9.84 -3.78
N MET A 153 -5.07 9.16 -4.84
CA MET A 153 -3.67 9.00 -5.22
C MET A 153 -2.95 10.34 -5.39
N ALA A 154 -3.54 11.29 -6.10
CA ALA A 154 -2.92 12.58 -6.35
C ALA A 154 -2.70 13.40 -5.06
N MET A 155 -3.69 13.42 -4.15
CA MET A 155 -3.60 14.14 -2.88
C MET A 155 -2.55 13.52 -1.96
N LEU A 156 -2.59 12.20 -1.78
CA LEU A 156 -1.67 11.49 -0.88
C LEU A 156 -0.23 11.51 -1.41
N THR A 157 -0.04 11.34 -2.72
CA THR A 157 1.29 11.47 -3.35
C THR A 157 1.82 12.88 -3.21
N GLY A 158 0.99 13.91 -3.50
CA GLY A 158 1.36 15.30 -3.35
C GLY A 158 1.70 15.67 -1.90
N TYR A 159 0.98 15.10 -0.94
CA TYR A 159 1.31 15.23 0.48
C TYR A 159 2.69 14.66 0.80
N MET A 160 2.93 13.41 0.45
CA MET A 160 4.20 12.73 0.70
C MET A 160 5.39 13.50 0.08
N GLN A 161 5.27 13.94 -1.16
CA GLN A 161 6.32 14.68 -1.85
C GLN A 161 6.62 16.04 -1.21
N ARG A 162 5.57 16.78 -0.79
CA ARG A 162 5.71 18.16 -0.30
C ARG A 162 6.14 18.24 1.16
N TYR A 163 5.65 17.35 2.00
CA TYR A 163 5.74 17.52 3.45
C TYR A 163 6.60 16.48 4.15
N THR A 164 6.92 15.36 3.50
CA THR A 164 7.68 14.28 4.17
C THR A 164 9.11 14.13 3.69
N GLY A 165 9.42 14.62 2.48
CA GLY A 165 10.74 14.44 1.85
C GLY A 165 11.02 13.02 1.35
N ILE A 166 10.05 12.11 1.42
CA ILE A 166 10.19 10.73 0.93
C ILE A 166 10.08 10.71 -0.61
N LYS A 167 11.00 10.01 -1.27
CA LYS A 167 10.95 9.77 -2.72
C LYS A 167 9.67 9.02 -3.08
N THR A 168 8.68 9.72 -3.62
CA THR A 168 7.33 9.16 -3.82
C THR A 168 6.89 9.24 -5.27
N ILE A 169 6.30 8.15 -5.76
CA ILE A 169 5.61 8.07 -7.07
C ILE A 169 4.17 7.63 -6.82
N GLY A 170 3.21 8.36 -7.40
CA GLY A 170 1.80 7.96 -7.42
C GLY A 170 1.50 7.11 -8.65
N LEU A 171 0.82 6.00 -8.44
CA LEU A 171 0.45 5.05 -9.49
C LEU A 171 -1.07 4.90 -9.55
N CYS A 172 -1.64 4.98 -10.76
CA CYS A 172 -3.08 4.93 -10.96
C CYS A 172 -3.43 4.10 -12.20
N HIS A 173 -4.54 3.36 -12.14
CA HIS A 173 -5.06 2.59 -13.27
C HIS A 173 -5.37 3.46 -14.50
N SER A 174 -5.73 4.73 -14.29
CA SER A 174 -6.02 5.67 -15.39
C SER A 174 -4.88 5.89 -16.38
N VAL A 175 -3.67 5.46 -16.06
CA VAL A 175 -2.51 5.53 -16.96
C VAL A 175 -2.51 4.37 -17.95
N GLN A 176 -3.28 3.31 -17.67
CA GLN A 176 -3.32 2.07 -18.47
C GLN A 176 -4.53 1.97 -19.40
N VAL A 177 -5.42 2.96 -19.38
CA VAL A 177 -6.69 2.96 -20.15
C VAL A 177 -6.58 3.88 -21.35
#